data_c1941ed57d2562fa4975d27ef2e8b178
#
_entry.id   c1941ed57d2562fa4975d27ef2e8b178
#
_cell.length_a   1.000
_cell.length_b   1.000
_cell.length_c   1.000
_cell.angle_alpha   90.00
_cell.angle_beta   90.00
_cell.angle_gamma   90.00
#
_symmetry.space_group_name_H-M   'P 1'
#
loop_
_entity.id
_entity.type
_entity.pdbx_description
1 polymer ?
#
loop_
_entity_poly.entity_id
_entity_poly.type
_entity_poly.pdbx_seq_one_letter_code
_entity_poly.pdbx_strand_id
1 'polypeptide(L)'
;MPRIKNRGYQLFNPSYIAPVSARRWRMAAYIRLSKEDLQKIKKGLDCSNSVANQQGMLHDFYESHMEELESYTEYVDDGHTGTDTDREHFQDMMADIMSRKINCVVVKDLSRLARNTAMPGA
;
A
#
# COMPACT_ATOMS: atom_id res chain seq x y z
N MET A 1 -18.42 -3.93 -16.90
CA MET A 1 -17.90 -3.59 -16.54
C MET A 1 -17.81 -3.25 -15.83
N PRO A 2 -17.26 -3.19 -15.56
CA PRO A 2 -16.90 -2.82 -14.88
C PRO A 2 -16.39 -2.21 -14.36
N ARG A 3 -15.91 -1.84 -14.20
CA ARG A 3 -15.31 -1.28 -13.92
C ARG A 3 -14.88 -0.75 -13.31
N ILE A 4 -14.27 -0.49 -13.06
CA ILE A 4 -13.78 -0.08 -12.48
C ILE A 4 -13.89 0.57 -12.02
N LYS A 5 -13.91 0.78 -11.85
CA LYS A 5 -13.98 1.42 -11.49
C LYS A 5 -13.76 2.13 -10.98
N ASN A 6 -13.40 2.50 -10.98
CA ASN A 6 -13.15 3.05 -10.65
C ASN A 6 -13.07 3.41 -9.88
N ARG A 7 -13.17 3.33 -9.64
CA ARG A 7 -12.88 3.62 -9.08
C ARG A 7 -12.39 4.36 -8.61
N GLY A 8 -12.04 4.74 -8.70
CA GLY A 8 -11.57 5.43 -8.57
C GLY A 8 -10.63 5.68 -8.85
N TYR A 9 -10.24 5.66 -9.13
CA TYR A 9 -9.41 5.93 -9.51
C TYR A 9 -9.31 6.07 -10.44
N GLN A 10 -9.68 6.41 -10.92
CA GLN A 10 -9.58 6.43 -11.97
C GLN A 10 -8.48 6.99 -12.45
N LEU A 11 -7.79 6.66 -12.66
CA LEU A 11 -6.62 6.97 -12.92
C LEU A 11 -6.31 6.90 -14.27
N PHE A 12 -7.10 6.58 -15.10
CA PHE A 12 -6.79 6.37 -16.46
C PHE A 12 -7.81 7.06 -17.30
N ASN A 13 -7.56 7.16 -18.57
CA ASN A 13 -8.47 7.79 -19.52
C ASN A 13 -9.73 6.95 -19.58
N PRO A 14 -10.84 7.48 -19.15
CA PRO A 14 -12.05 6.67 -19.09
C PRO A 14 -12.59 6.30 -20.46
N SER A 15 -12.14 6.95 -21.50
CA SER A 15 -12.64 6.60 -22.83
C SER A 15 -11.87 5.42 -23.42
N TYR A 16 -10.80 4.98 -22.77
CA TYR A 16 -10.05 3.85 -23.26
C TYR A 16 -10.21 2.72 -22.25
N ILE A 17 -10.78 1.62 -22.65
CA ILE A 17 -10.94 0.48 -21.78
C ILE A 17 -10.02 -0.61 -22.31
N ALA A 18 -8.94 -0.84 -21.60
CA ALA A 18 -7.99 -1.87 -22.02
C ALA A 18 -8.61 -3.25 -21.88
N PRO A 19 -8.23 -4.18 -22.71
CA PRO A 19 -8.69 -5.55 -22.53
C PRO A 19 -8.29 -6.07 -21.15
N VAL A 20 -9.06 -6.97 -20.60
CA VAL A 20 -8.79 -7.50 -19.27
C VAL A 20 -7.37 -8.05 -19.19
N SER A 21 -6.93 -8.73 -20.23
CA SER A 21 -5.61 -9.32 -20.23
C SER A 21 -4.50 -8.27 -20.17
N ALA A 22 -4.81 -7.02 -20.54
CA ALA A 22 -3.82 -5.96 -20.51
C ALA A 22 -3.99 -5.04 -19.29
N ARG A 23 -5.01 -5.26 -18.49
CA ARG A 23 -5.24 -4.41 -17.32
C ARG A 23 -4.70 -5.13 -16.11
N ARG A 24 -3.43 -5.37 -16.11
CA ARG A 24 -2.81 -6.06 -15.00
C ARG A 24 -2.03 -5.07 -14.17
N TRP A 25 -2.28 -5.10 -12.88
CA TRP A 25 -1.63 -4.21 -11.95
C TRP A 25 -0.60 -5.01 -11.16
N ARG A 26 0.57 -4.46 -11.04
CA ARG A 26 1.62 -5.05 -10.21
C ARG A 26 1.58 -4.33 -8.87
N MET A 27 1.02 -5.02 -7.89
CA MET A 27 0.64 -4.41 -6.64
C MET A 27 1.77 -4.36 -5.63
N ALA A 28 1.94 -3.20 -5.02
CA ALA A 28 2.77 -3.06 -3.85
C ALA A 28 1.84 -2.96 -2.65
N ALA A 29 2.07 -3.78 -1.66
CA ALA A 29 1.35 -3.71 -0.40
C ALA A 29 2.29 -3.00 0.56
N TYR A 30 1.98 -1.77 0.93
CA TYR A 30 2.85 -1.01 1.81
C TYR A 30 2.32 -1.06 3.23
N ILE A 31 3.16 -1.51 4.14
CA ILE A 31 2.81 -1.71 5.53
C ILE A 31 3.73 -0.86 6.37
N ARG A 32 3.18 -0.03 7.24
CA ARG A 32 3.98 0.83 8.09
C ARG A 32 3.38 0.90 9.48
N LEU A 33 4.23 0.92 10.48
CA LEU A 33 3.81 1.11 11.86
C LEU A 33 4.31 2.47 12.33
N SER A 34 3.40 3.24 12.90
CA SER A 34 3.79 4.50 13.52
C SER A 34 4.29 4.20 14.93
N LYS A 35 4.89 5.19 15.57
CA LYS A 35 5.30 5.02 16.95
C LYS A 35 4.09 4.76 17.83
N GLU A 36 2.98 5.37 17.51
CA GLU A 36 1.77 5.18 18.28
C GLU A 36 1.25 3.75 18.11
N ASP A 37 1.31 3.21 16.90
CA ASP A 37 0.92 1.82 16.67
C ASP A 37 1.78 0.88 17.51
N LEU A 38 3.08 1.14 17.53
CA LEU A 38 4.00 0.28 18.29
C LEU A 38 3.70 0.33 19.77
N GLN A 39 3.36 1.50 20.29
CA GLN A 39 3.04 1.60 21.71
C GLN A 39 1.75 0.85 22.04
N LYS A 40 0.75 0.96 21.21
CA LYS A 40 -0.50 0.26 21.44
C LYS A 40 -0.32 -1.25 21.40
N ILE A 41 0.48 -1.73 20.46
CA ILE A 41 0.75 -3.14 20.36
C ILE A 41 1.53 -3.61 21.58
N LYS A 42 2.55 -2.85 21.98
CA LYS A 42 3.41 -3.24 23.08
C LYS A 42 2.62 -3.29 24.38
N LYS A 43 1.66 -2.41 24.55
CA LYS A 43 0.85 -2.39 25.76
C LYS A 43 -0.34 -3.33 25.69
N GLY A 44 -0.50 -4.03 24.58
CA GLY A 44 -1.63 -4.95 24.44
C GLY A 44 -2.95 -4.27 24.29
N LEU A 45 -2.95 -2.98 23.90
CA LEU A 45 -4.19 -2.24 23.80
C LEU A 45 -4.89 -2.42 22.45
N ASP A 46 -4.15 -2.45 21.38
CA ASP A 46 -4.75 -2.52 20.07
C ASP A 46 -3.70 -3.04 19.09
N CYS A 47 -3.94 -4.20 18.53
CA CYS A 47 -3.03 -4.81 17.57
C CYS A 47 -3.57 -4.76 16.15
N SER A 48 -4.62 -4.00 15.92
CA SER A 48 -5.24 -3.99 14.59
C SER A 48 -4.31 -3.47 13.50
N ASN A 49 -3.31 -2.67 13.89
CA ASN A 49 -2.37 -2.14 12.91
C ASN A 49 -1.03 -2.88 12.92
N SER A 50 -0.96 -4.05 13.55
CA SER A 50 0.29 -4.81 13.53
C SER A 50 0.64 -5.20 12.10
N VAL A 51 1.90 -5.55 11.91
CA VAL A 51 2.34 -6.00 10.58
C VAL A 51 1.48 -7.17 10.12
N ALA A 52 1.25 -8.15 10.99
CA ALA A 52 0.47 -9.32 10.61
C ALA A 52 -0.96 -8.96 10.20
N ASN A 53 -1.57 -8.03 10.92
CA ASN A 53 -2.94 -7.65 10.58
C ASN A 53 -3.00 -6.86 9.27
N GLN A 54 -2.04 -5.99 9.04
CA GLN A 54 -1.99 -5.29 7.76
C GLN A 54 -1.70 -6.25 6.62
N GLN A 55 -0.78 -7.21 6.84
CA GLN A 55 -0.49 -8.22 5.82
C GLN A 55 -1.74 -9.02 5.48
N GLY A 56 -2.47 -9.45 6.49
CA GLY A 56 -3.67 -10.25 6.25
C GLY A 56 -4.68 -9.49 5.42
N MET A 57 -4.91 -8.22 5.77
CA MET A 57 -5.88 -7.43 5.05
C MET A 57 -5.45 -7.21 3.59
N LEU A 58 -4.18 -6.88 3.37
CA LEU A 58 -3.72 -6.58 2.03
C LEU A 58 -3.61 -7.84 1.17
N HIS A 59 -3.26 -8.96 1.79
CA HIS A 59 -3.20 -10.21 1.06
C HIS A 59 -4.62 -10.66 0.67
N ASP A 60 -5.59 -10.46 1.57
CA ASP A 60 -6.97 -10.79 1.23
C ASP A 60 -7.45 -9.93 0.07
N PHE A 61 -7.04 -8.67 0.06
CA PHE A 61 -7.39 -7.79 -1.05
C PHE A 61 -6.82 -8.33 -2.36
N TYR A 62 -5.55 -8.73 -2.32
CA TYR A 62 -4.90 -9.29 -3.50
C TYR A 62 -5.64 -10.53 -3.98
N GLU A 63 -5.97 -11.42 -3.07
CA GLU A 63 -6.64 -12.66 -3.46
C GLU A 63 -8.02 -12.41 -4.03
N SER A 64 -8.68 -11.35 -3.57
CA SER A 64 -10.02 -11.05 -4.06
C SER A 64 -9.99 -10.35 -5.41
N HIS A 65 -8.82 -9.86 -5.82
CA HIS A 65 -8.72 -9.09 -7.06
C HIS A 65 -7.69 -9.67 -8.03
N MET A 66 -7.45 -10.96 -7.95
CA MET A 66 -6.40 -11.56 -8.78
C MET A 66 -6.66 -11.47 -10.26
N GLU A 67 -7.89 -11.21 -10.65
CA GLU A 67 -8.17 -11.03 -12.06
C GLU A 67 -7.55 -9.75 -12.59
N GLU A 68 -7.31 -8.80 -11.70
CA GLU A 68 -6.76 -7.50 -12.09
C GLU A 68 -5.33 -7.32 -11.64
N LEU A 69 -4.88 -8.09 -10.66
CA LEU A 69 -3.57 -7.93 -10.08
C LEU A 69 -2.64 -9.02 -10.58
N GLU A 70 -1.57 -8.58 -11.21
CA GLU A 70 -0.62 -9.51 -11.78
C GLU A 70 0.36 -10.02 -10.74
N SER A 71 0.74 -9.19 -9.80
CA SER A 71 1.73 -9.55 -8.82
C SER A 71 1.51 -8.83 -7.51
N TYR A 72 2.15 -9.30 -6.46
CA TYR A 72 1.99 -8.80 -5.11
C TYR A 72 3.37 -8.74 -4.47
N THR A 73 3.77 -7.57 -4.03
CA THR A 73 5.05 -7.39 -3.37
C THR A 73 4.82 -6.57 -2.11
N GLU A 74 5.38 -7.01 -0.99
CA GLU A 74 5.22 -6.30 0.26
C GLU A 74 6.43 -5.44 0.56
N TYR A 75 6.19 -4.26 1.12
CA TYR A 75 7.23 -3.36 1.58
C TYR A 75 6.84 -2.99 3.00
N VAL A 76 7.68 -3.35 3.97
CA VAL A 76 7.31 -3.23 5.37
C VAL A 76 8.28 -2.32 6.11
N ASP A 77 7.77 -1.24 6.67
CA ASP A 77 8.54 -0.35 7.54
C ASP A 77 7.93 -0.50 8.93
N ASP A 78 8.53 -1.31 9.76
CA ASP A 78 7.95 -1.70 11.03
C ASP A 78 8.28 -0.75 12.18
N GLY A 79 9.04 0.29 11.90
CA GLY A 79 9.29 1.31 12.92
C GLY A 79 10.34 0.93 13.94
N HIS A 80 11.01 -0.18 13.75
CA HIS A 80 11.97 -0.61 14.76
C HIS A 80 13.16 0.32 14.91
N THR A 81 13.55 1.03 13.87
CA THR A 81 14.71 1.90 13.99
C THR A 81 14.39 3.17 14.75
N GLY A 82 13.16 3.61 14.70
CA GLY A 82 12.76 4.83 15.36
C GLY A 82 13.44 6.07 14.83
N THR A 83 14.02 6.02 13.65
CA THR A 83 14.75 7.15 13.08
C THR A 83 14.14 7.52 11.74
N ASP A 84 14.73 8.49 11.08
CA ASP A 84 14.24 8.89 9.77
C ASP A 84 14.41 7.80 8.73
N THR A 85 15.23 6.82 9.02
CA THR A 85 15.43 5.73 8.08
C THR A 85 14.35 4.67 8.24
N ASP A 86 13.37 4.90 9.09
CA ASP A 86 12.31 3.92 9.29
C ASP A 86 11.37 3.84 8.10
N ARG A 87 11.65 4.56 7.04
CA ARG A 87 10.88 4.47 5.81
C ARG A 87 11.73 4.01 4.63
N GLU A 88 12.78 3.27 4.93
CA GLU A 88 13.65 2.84 3.84
C GLU A 88 12.94 1.92 2.85
N HIS A 89 11.98 1.15 3.30
CA HIS A 89 11.26 0.27 2.37
C HIS A 89 10.26 1.05 1.52
N PHE A 90 9.79 2.18 2.04
CA PHE A 90 9.01 3.10 1.22
C PHE A 90 9.87 3.62 0.06
N GLN A 91 11.14 3.92 0.35
CA GLN A 91 12.04 4.39 -0.71
C GLN A 91 12.28 3.29 -1.74
N ASP A 92 12.41 2.04 -1.28
CA ASP A 92 12.58 0.91 -2.20
C ASP A 92 11.33 0.78 -3.08
N MET A 93 10.15 0.95 -2.50
CA MET A 93 8.92 0.88 -3.25
C MET A 93 8.89 1.99 -4.30
N MET A 94 9.28 3.20 -3.92
CA MET A 94 9.28 4.31 -4.86
C MET A 94 10.25 4.06 -6.02
N ALA A 95 11.40 3.45 -5.73
CA ALA A 95 12.35 3.10 -6.77
C ALA A 95 11.74 2.06 -7.72
N ASP A 96 10.99 1.12 -7.16
CA ASP A 96 10.37 0.09 -7.99
C ASP A 96 9.22 0.67 -8.82
N ILE A 97 8.54 1.68 -8.31
CA ILE A 97 7.53 2.38 -9.09
C ILE A 97 8.20 3.10 -10.26
N MET A 98 9.30 3.79 -9.98
CA MET A 98 10.00 4.53 -11.02
C MET A 98 10.55 3.59 -12.10
N SER A 99 10.95 2.39 -11.73
CA SER A 99 11.47 1.44 -12.68
C SER A 99 10.35 0.60 -13.31
N ARG A 100 9.11 0.91 -12.96
CA ARG A 100 7.93 0.26 -13.55
C ARG A 100 7.75 -1.20 -13.14
N LYS A 101 8.39 -1.60 -12.04
CA LYS A 101 8.15 -2.93 -11.52
C LYS A 101 6.82 -2.96 -10.78
N ILE A 102 6.41 -1.81 -10.24
CA ILE A 102 5.18 -1.67 -9.48
C ILE A 102 4.38 -0.53 -10.10
N ASN A 103 3.09 -0.71 -10.27
CA ASN A 103 2.24 0.34 -10.80
C ASN A 103 0.93 0.50 -10.01
N CYS A 104 0.85 -0.08 -8.83
CA CYS A 104 -0.34 0.03 -8.01
C CYS A 104 0.08 -0.09 -6.55
N VAL A 105 -0.33 0.84 -5.71
CA VAL A 105 0.01 0.80 -4.29
C VAL A 105 -1.26 0.66 -3.49
N VAL A 106 -1.30 -0.30 -2.58
CA VAL A 106 -2.45 -0.52 -1.74
C VAL A 106 -2.00 -0.44 -0.28
N VAL A 107 -2.73 0.28 0.54
CA VAL A 107 -2.43 0.44 1.95
C VAL A 107 -3.69 0.22 2.75
N LYS A 108 -3.55 -0.04 4.04
CA LYS A 108 -4.71 -0.22 4.88
C LYS A 108 -5.47 1.11 4.99
N ASP A 109 -4.74 2.20 5.13
CA ASP A 109 -5.35 3.53 5.17
C ASP A 109 -4.28 4.53 4.74
N LEU A 110 -4.72 5.76 4.46
CA LEU A 110 -3.81 6.75 3.90
C LEU A 110 -2.73 7.19 4.86
N SER A 111 -2.90 6.99 6.16
CA SER A 111 -1.88 7.40 7.10
C SER A 111 -0.59 6.61 6.89
N ARG A 112 -0.66 5.46 6.25
CA ARG A 112 0.54 4.66 5.99
C ARG A 112 1.46 5.34 4.97
N LEU A 113 0.87 6.13 4.09
CA LEU A 113 1.68 6.85 3.09
C LEU A 113 2.14 8.20 3.60
N ALA A 114 1.41 8.81 4.52
CA ALA A 114 1.75 10.11 5.01
C ALA A 114 3.03 10.09 5.80
N ARG A 115 3.91 11.05 5.57
CA ARG A 115 5.13 11.07 6.31
C ARG A 115 4.88 11.72 7.62
N ASN A 116 4.19 12.80 7.66
CA ASN A 116 3.91 13.43 8.86
C ASN A 116 2.77 14.31 8.67
N THR A 117 2.07 14.50 9.69
CA THR A 117 0.85 15.21 9.55
C THR A 117 1.01 16.65 9.35
N ALA A 118 2.19 17.11 9.52
CA ALA A 118 2.34 18.50 9.35
C ALA A 118 2.52 18.81 7.94
N MET A 119 2.36 17.97 7.09
CA MET A 119 2.49 18.19 5.85
C MET A 119 1.73 19.20 5.41
N PRO A 120 2.09 20.08 5.11
CA PRO A 120 1.36 21.15 4.78
C PRO A 120 0.93 21.00 3.55
N GLY A 121 0.15 21.02 3.59
CA GLY A 121 -0.32 21.05 2.50
C GLY A 121 0.65 20.60 1.78
N ALA A 122 0.89 20.38 2.50
CA ALA A 122 1.52 20.17 2.28
C ALA A 122 1.57 20.54 2.24
#